data_893cabc18f22d06de6998e84085c793e
#
_entry.id   893cabc18f22d06de6998e84085c793e
#
_cell.length_a   1.000
_cell.length_b   1.000
_cell.length_c   1.000
_cell.angle_alpha   90.00
_cell.angle_beta   90.00
_cell.angle_gamma   90.00
#
_symmetry.space_group_name_H-M   'P 1'
#
loop_
_entity.id
_entity.type
_entity.pdbx_description
1 polymer ?
#
loop_
_entity_poly.entity_id
_entity_poly.type
_entity_poly.pdbx_seq_one_letter_code
_entity_poly.pdbx_strand_id
1 'polypeptide(L)'
;MVINLSGFTQEAKPWGNWRFWGEQPDGTYINPVIPADYSDIDCIRVGDDYYAISSTFQFSPGMIILHSKDLVNWRICGHAVSDLTQISSELNWDRMDRYARGIWAGTIRYYNERFYVFFGTPDEGYFMTSATNPEGPWAPLHPLMLEAGWDDCSVIWDDNGEAYFIGTHFADGYKTYLFKLSEDGKEIDWGSAVLVNSGSGREANKLIKVNDWYYIVFSEHRNDKGRYVMAKRSRNVMGPYDEEKQLALPGREAMEPNQGGIIEGKDGNWYFFTHHGTGDWSGRIASLLPVTWIDDWPVIGTLMPGNIGSMKWSGKLPYLSDSEFNIQRSDDFDNNLLSNQWEWNYQPREEMYSLTEREGWLRLKAFLPLKDNELMYAGNTLTQRSFRTFINEVVIKMDVSGLADGQKCGLSHFSGSYSYLGVKQVAGKRLIEYCNNGEFIEGDVLEATYVWLKSEWGLDGKSYYSYSIDGESFISFGNPYQLAWGNYRGDRIGIFCFNNIEERGYVDIDYLNYRLEK
;
A
#
# COMPACT_ATOMS: atom_id res chain seq x y z
N MET A 1 -28.37 9.59 -30.63
CA MET A 1 -29.26 9.43 -29.47
C MET A 1 -28.57 10.14 -28.30
N VAL A 2 -29.06 11.32 -27.95
CA VAL A 2 -28.45 12.15 -26.90
C VAL A 2 -28.84 11.52 -25.56
N ILE A 3 -27.89 10.92 -24.84
CA ILE A 3 -28.11 10.42 -23.49
C ILE A 3 -28.17 11.62 -22.55
N ASN A 4 -29.34 11.83 -22.00
CA ASN A 4 -29.66 12.89 -21.04
C ASN A 4 -29.00 12.57 -19.69
N LEU A 5 -27.88 13.24 -19.38
CA LEU A 5 -27.16 13.15 -18.11
C LEU A 5 -27.82 14.01 -17.01
N SER A 6 -29.12 13.90 -16.83
CA SER A 6 -29.81 14.56 -15.73
C SER A 6 -30.21 13.52 -14.67
N GLY A 7 -29.51 13.52 -13.52
CA GLY A 7 -30.09 12.90 -12.34
C GLY A 7 -29.18 12.11 -11.42
N PHE A 8 -27.94 12.52 -11.19
CA PHE A 8 -27.22 12.12 -9.98
C PHE A 8 -26.63 13.37 -9.31
N THR A 9 -27.47 14.10 -8.60
CA THR A 9 -26.98 14.95 -7.50
C THR A 9 -26.59 14.01 -6.37
N GLN A 10 -25.37 13.48 -6.44
CA GLN A 10 -24.77 12.86 -5.28
C GLN A 10 -24.58 13.98 -4.25
N GLU A 11 -25.29 13.91 -3.13
CA GLU A 11 -25.04 14.80 -1.99
C GLU A 11 -23.54 14.80 -1.75
N ALA A 12 -22.94 16.00 -1.74
CA ALA A 12 -21.52 16.16 -1.46
C ALA A 12 -21.25 15.59 -0.07
N LYS A 13 -20.71 14.37 -0.01
CA LYS A 13 -20.33 13.76 1.26
C LYS A 13 -19.30 14.67 1.94
N PRO A 14 -19.38 14.86 3.26
CA PRO A 14 -18.51 15.82 3.97
C PRO A 14 -17.01 15.52 3.94
N TRP A 15 -16.61 14.42 3.33
CA TRP A 15 -15.23 13.92 3.20
C TRP A 15 -14.64 14.04 1.79
N GLY A 16 -14.89 15.13 1.11
CA GLY A 16 -14.29 15.39 -0.20
C GLY A 16 -15.09 14.82 -1.37
N ASN A 17 -14.71 15.24 -2.53
CA ASN A 17 -15.44 14.96 -3.78
C ASN A 17 -14.85 13.76 -4.51
N TRP A 18 -14.03 12.93 -4.00
CA TRP A 18 -13.41 11.74 -4.61
C TRP A 18 -13.35 11.65 -6.16
N ARG A 19 -14.09 12.53 -6.87
CA ARG A 19 -14.09 12.64 -8.33
C ARG A 19 -12.80 13.27 -8.84
N PHE A 20 -12.24 14.22 -8.07
CA PHE A 20 -10.99 14.90 -8.38
C PHE A 20 -9.98 14.58 -7.29
N TRP A 21 -8.73 14.39 -7.66
CA TRP A 21 -7.64 14.04 -6.78
C TRP A 21 -6.30 14.49 -7.37
N GLY A 22 -5.25 14.57 -6.52
CA GLY A 22 -3.91 14.93 -6.94
C GLY A 22 -3.82 16.34 -7.50
N GLU A 23 -2.85 16.58 -8.34
CA GLU A 23 -2.60 17.88 -8.98
C GLU A 23 -3.75 18.29 -9.91
N GLN A 24 -4.08 19.59 -9.87
CA GLN A 24 -5.10 20.22 -10.70
C GLN A 24 -4.47 21.23 -11.66
N PRO A 25 -5.09 21.51 -12.84
CA PRO A 25 -4.56 22.41 -13.85
C PRO A 25 -4.38 23.87 -13.41
N ASP A 26 -5.02 24.26 -12.31
CA ASP A 26 -4.99 25.63 -11.76
C ASP A 26 -3.83 25.86 -10.76
N GLY A 27 -2.92 24.89 -10.59
CA GLY A 27 -1.80 24.98 -9.65
C GLY A 27 -2.20 24.65 -8.22
N THR A 28 -3.31 23.98 -8.02
CA THR A 28 -3.74 23.43 -6.74
C THR A 28 -3.62 21.91 -6.71
N TYR A 29 -3.85 21.30 -5.54
CA TYR A 29 -4.05 19.87 -5.39
C TYR A 29 -5.34 19.57 -4.62
N ILE A 30 -5.90 18.40 -4.85
CA ILE A 30 -7.06 17.87 -4.13
C ILE A 30 -6.66 16.55 -3.46
N ASN A 31 -6.96 16.43 -2.18
CA ASN A 31 -6.79 15.17 -1.45
C ASN A 31 -7.92 14.17 -1.79
N PRO A 32 -7.58 12.88 -1.90
CA PRO A 32 -6.25 12.31 -1.70
C PRO A 32 -5.29 12.68 -2.85
N VAL A 33 -3.98 12.77 -2.53
CA VAL A 33 -2.97 12.94 -3.58
C VAL A 33 -2.68 11.61 -4.28
N ILE A 34 -2.88 10.47 -3.59
CA ILE A 34 -2.88 9.13 -4.18
C ILE A 34 -4.18 8.42 -3.78
N PRO A 35 -5.12 8.22 -4.70
CA PRO A 35 -6.43 7.61 -4.40
C PRO A 35 -6.37 6.07 -4.43
N ALA A 36 -5.40 5.49 -3.74
CA ALA A 36 -5.19 4.06 -3.61
C ALA A 36 -4.62 3.71 -2.24
N ASP A 37 -4.61 2.44 -1.89
CA ASP A 37 -4.15 1.94 -0.60
C ASP A 37 -2.64 2.08 -0.43
N TYR A 38 -2.21 3.04 0.38
CA TYR A 38 -0.84 3.25 0.83
C TYR A 38 -0.84 3.43 2.34
N SER A 39 -0.87 2.30 3.05
CA SER A 39 -0.98 2.24 4.50
C SER A 39 0.32 2.67 5.20
N ASP A 40 0.16 3.20 6.42
CA ASP A 40 1.23 3.37 7.42
C ASP A 40 2.40 4.22 6.91
N ILE A 41 2.08 5.32 6.25
CA ILE A 41 3.06 6.19 5.60
C ILE A 41 4.04 6.77 6.61
N ASP A 42 5.32 6.75 6.24
CA ASP A 42 6.37 7.64 6.74
C ASP A 42 7.08 8.31 5.56
N CYS A 43 7.58 9.53 5.75
CA CYS A 43 8.16 10.30 4.67
C CYS A 43 9.34 11.14 5.16
N ILE A 44 10.37 11.28 4.31
CA ILE A 44 11.53 12.13 4.53
C ILE A 44 11.85 12.98 3.31
N ARG A 45 12.60 14.07 3.53
CA ARG A 45 13.25 14.84 2.47
C ARG A 45 14.74 14.54 2.44
N VAL A 46 15.30 14.35 1.24
CA VAL A 46 16.74 14.23 0.99
C VAL A 46 17.11 15.18 -0.15
N GLY A 47 17.74 16.28 0.18
CA GLY A 47 17.98 17.37 -0.79
C GLY A 47 16.67 17.97 -1.30
N ASP A 48 16.44 17.88 -2.60
CA ASP A 48 15.23 18.36 -3.28
C ASP A 48 14.17 17.27 -3.51
N ASP A 49 14.46 16.05 -3.06
CA ASP A 49 13.63 14.89 -3.26
C ASP A 49 12.90 14.46 -1.98
N TYR A 50 11.73 13.86 -2.14
CA TYR A 50 10.93 13.30 -1.06
C TYR A 50 10.77 11.80 -1.28
N TYR A 51 10.98 11.03 -0.20
CA TYR A 51 10.84 9.59 -0.20
C TYR A 51 9.87 9.18 0.89
N ALA A 52 8.97 8.26 0.55
CA ALA A 52 8.01 7.72 1.50
C ALA A 52 7.98 6.20 1.42
N ILE A 53 7.55 5.57 2.50
CA ILE A 53 7.30 4.14 2.57
C ILE A 53 5.84 3.86 2.88
N SER A 54 5.42 2.65 2.53
CA SER A 54 4.10 2.13 2.90
C SER A 54 4.17 0.63 3.15
N SER A 55 3.40 0.16 4.12
CA SER A 55 3.25 -1.26 4.46
C SER A 55 2.75 -2.08 3.29
N THR A 56 3.28 -3.29 3.14
CA THR A 56 2.88 -4.22 2.08
C THR A 56 2.28 -5.52 2.60
N PHE A 57 2.28 -5.71 3.92
CA PHE A 57 1.74 -6.91 4.57
C PHE A 57 2.42 -8.19 4.06
N GLN A 58 1.66 -9.15 3.56
CA GLN A 58 2.19 -10.39 2.98
C GLN A 58 2.60 -10.26 1.50
N PHE A 59 2.48 -9.09 0.89
CA PHE A 59 2.84 -8.91 -0.53
C PHE A 59 4.32 -8.77 -0.76
N SER A 60 4.85 -9.45 -1.79
CA SER A 60 6.25 -9.46 -2.21
C SER A 60 6.42 -8.86 -3.62
N PRO A 61 7.44 -8.01 -3.86
CA PRO A 61 8.42 -7.49 -2.89
C PRO A 61 7.76 -6.60 -1.85
N GLY A 62 8.38 -6.51 -0.67
CA GLY A 62 7.81 -5.84 0.49
C GLY A 62 8.38 -4.46 0.80
N MET A 63 7.64 -3.68 1.61
CA MET A 63 7.93 -2.29 2.00
C MET A 63 8.20 -1.41 0.79
N ILE A 64 7.12 -0.95 0.16
CA ILE A 64 7.19 -0.10 -1.04
C ILE A 64 7.88 1.24 -0.73
N ILE A 65 8.69 1.71 -1.67
CA ILE A 65 9.35 3.03 -1.63
C ILE A 65 8.73 3.92 -2.70
N LEU A 66 8.22 5.07 -2.26
CA LEU A 66 7.68 6.12 -3.12
C LEU A 66 8.69 7.27 -3.25
N HIS A 67 8.72 7.91 -4.39
CA HIS A 67 9.55 9.08 -4.68
C HIS A 67 8.71 10.21 -5.26
N SER A 68 8.93 11.44 -4.79
CA SER A 68 8.28 12.67 -5.27
C SER A 68 9.27 13.82 -5.35
N LYS A 69 8.97 14.80 -6.20
CA LYS A 69 9.66 16.11 -6.29
C LYS A 69 8.85 17.25 -5.67
N ASP A 70 7.57 17.02 -5.38
CA ASP A 70 6.59 18.06 -5.03
C ASP A 70 5.60 17.66 -3.92
N LEU A 71 5.69 16.45 -3.36
CA LEU A 71 4.80 15.85 -2.36
C LEU A 71 3.38 15.52 -2.84
N VAL A 72 3.05 15.81 -4.09
CA VAL A 72 1.72 15.57 -4.70
C VAL A 72 1.79 14.47 -5.76
N ASN A 73 2.79 14.55 -6.63
CA ASN A 73 3.02 13.58 -7.68
C ASN A 73 4.08 12.57 -7.25
N TRP A 74 3.71 11.30 -7.18
CA TRP A 74 4.53 10.22 -6.69
C TRP A 74 4.73 9.14 -7.75
N ARG A 75 5.90 8.51 -7.74
CA ARG A 75 6.16 7.25 -8.45
C ARG A 75 6.60 6.18 -7.46
N ILE A 76 6.38 4.93 -7.79
CA ILE A 76 6.99 3.81 -7.08
C ILE A 76 8.42 3.68 -7.59
N CYS A 77 9.42 3.83 -6.72
CA CYS A 77 10.81 3.72 -7.13
C CYS A 77 11.45 2.38 -6.77
N GLY A 78 10.84 1.60 -5.90
CA GLY A 78 11.33 0.28 -5.54
C GLY A 78 10.65 -0.30 -4.30
N HIS A 79 11.26 -1.35 -3.76
CA HIS A 79 10.86 -2.03 -2.53
C HIS A 79 12.10 -2.34 -1.69
N ALA A 80 11.98 -2.19 -0.37
CA ALA A 80 13.11 -2.41 0.53
C ALA A 80 13.35 -3.89 0.86
N VAL A 81 12.38 -4.76 0.62
CA VAL A 81 12.44 -6.20 0.96
C VAL A 81 12.13 -7.03 -0.27
N SER A 82 13.15 -7.60 -0.89
CA SER A 82 13.00 -8.41 -2.11
C SER A 82 12.50 -9.84 -1.84
N ASP A 83 12.72 -10.35 -0.63
CA ASP A 83 12.41 -11.73 -0.25
C ASP A 83 11.83 -11.77 1.16
N LEU A 84 10.53 -12.06 1.26
CA LEU A 84 9.79 -12.13 2.52
C LEU A 84 10.17 -13.34 3.38
N THR A 85 10.82 -14.36 2.81
CA THR A 85 11.27 -15.52 3.59
C THR A 85 12.39 -15.19 4.56
N GLN A 86 13.07 -14.04 4.39
CA GLN A 86 13.99 -13.49 5.37
C GLN A 86 13.30 -13.10 6.70
N ILE A 87 11.98 -12.86 6.67
CA ILE A 87 11.16 -12.61 7.86
C ILE A 87 10.66 -13.94 8.43
N SER A 88 9.96 -14.71 7.60
CA SER A 88 9.35 -15.98 8.01
C SER A 88 9.04 -16.87 6.81
N SER A 89 9.25 -18.20 6.96
CA SER A 89 8.80 -19.19 5.98
C SER A 89 7.27 -19.19 5.77
N GLU A 90 6.50 -18.69 6.75
CA GLU A 90 5.03 -18.60 6.66
C GLU A 90 4.56 -17.57 5.63
N LEU A 91 5.48 -16.71 5.15
CA LEU A 91 5.26 -15.74 4.07
C LEU A 91 5.59 -16.30 2.68
N ASN A 92 5.95 -17.58 2.56
CA ASN A 92 6.28 -18.22 1.29
C ASN A 92 5.03 -18.80 0.60
N TRP A 93 5.11 -18.99 -0.73
CA TRP A 93 4.04 -19.54 -1.58
C TRP A 93 3.54 -20.93 -1.14
N ASP A 94 4.37 -21.72 -0.44
CA ASP A 94 4.05 -23.08 0.03
C ASP A 94 3.46 -23.12 1.45
N ARG A 95 3.28 -21.95 2.09
CA ARG A 95 2.68 -21.78 3.41
C ARG A 95 1.45 -20.87 3.37
N MET A 96 1.63 -19.64 2.91
CA MET A 96 0.59 -18.62 2.77
C MET A 96 -0.25 -18.43 4.05
N ASP A 97 0.40 -18.41 5.23
CA ASP A 97 -0.25 -18.40 6.54
C ASP A 97 -0.08 -17.05 7.30
N ARG A 98 0.03 -15.94 6.57
CA ARG A 98 0.21 -14.60 7.14
C ARG A 98 -0.67 -13.54 6.45
N TYR A 99 -1.92 -13.90 6.09
CA TYR A 99 -2.83 -12.94 5.45
C TYR A 99 -3.02 -11.68 6.34
N ALA A 100 -2.86 -10.48 5.73
CA ALA A 100 -2.87 -9.18 6.40
C ALA A 100 -1.81 -9.02 7.52
N ARG A 101 -0.80 -9.87 7.54
CA ARG A 101 0.35 -9.86 8.46
C ARG A 101 1.63 -9.70 7.62
N GLY A 102 2.80 -9.92 8.21
CA GLY A 102 4.07 -9.66 7.53
C GLY A 102 4.52 -8.21 7.75
N ILE A 103 4.82 -7.45 6.71
CA ILE A 103 5.40 -6.10 6.83
C ILE A 103 4.33 -5.07 7.19
N TRP A 104 4.34 -4.64 8.45
CA TRP A 104 3.49 -3.58 8.98
C TRP A 104 4.20 -2.23 8.98
N ALA A 105 3.76 -1.32 9.85
CA ALA A 105 4.23 0.06 9.89
C ALA A 105 5.74 0.17 10.12
N GLY A 106 6.36 1.04 9.36
CA GLY A 106 7.79 1.28 9.42
C GLY A 106 8.16 2.75 9.46
N THR A 107 9.47 2.97 9.36
CA THR A 107 10.06 4.29 9.25
C THR A 107 11.20 4.28 8.22
N ILE A 108 11.29 5.35 7.42
CA ILE A 108 12.43 5.59 6.52
C ILE A 108 13.27 6.73 7.07
N ARG A 109 14.60 6.60 7.02
CA ARG A 109 15.54 7.62 7.46
C ARG A 109 16.72 7.72 6.50
N TYR A 110 17.36 8.88 6.50
CA TYR A 110 18.59 9.10 5.75
C TYR A 110 19.67 9.63 6.69
N TYR A 111 20.76 8.90 6.81
CA TYR A 111 21.89 9.23 7.68
C TYR A 111 23.19 8.73 7.05
N ASN A 112 24.26 9.54 7.13
CA ASN A 112 25.57 9.22 6.56
C ASN A 112 25.49 8.68 5.12
N GLU A 113 24.81 9.42 4.24
CA GLU A 113 24.65 9.11 2.80
C GLU A 113 23.99 7.76 2.51
N ARG A 114 23.17 7.26 3.46
CA ARG A 114 22.49 5.98 3.35
C ARG A 114 21.03 6.08 3.80
N PHE A 115 20.16 5.42 3.06
CA PHE A 115 18.78 5.18 3.45
C PHE A 115 18.71 3.98 4.38
N TYR A 116 17.88 4.09 5.40
CA TYR A 116 17.55 3.05 6.35
C TYR A 116 16.04 2.88 6.39
N VAL A 117 15.57 1.65 6.40
CA VAL A 117 14.17 1.28 6.62
C VAL A 117 14.11 0.33 7.80
N PHE A 118 13.27 0.67 8.77
CA PHE A 118 12.94 -0.14 9.94
C PHE A 118 11.45 -0.43 9.89
N PHE A 119 11.03 -1.62 10.25
CA PHE A 119 9.61 -1.98 10.27
C PHE A 119 9.32 -3.08 11.28
N GLY A 120 8.05 -3.14 11.71
CA GLY A 120 7.53 -4.20 12.54
C GLY A 120 6.86 -5.30 11.72
N THR A 121 6.89 -6.51 12.27
CA THR A 121 6.04 -7.62 11.87
C THR A 121 5.35 -8.15 13.12
N PRO A 122 4.01 -8.33 13.11
CA PRO A 122 3.27 -8.61 14.35
C PRO A 122 3.62 -9.97 14.97
N ASP A 123 4.16 -10.89 14.17
CA ASP A 123 4.46 -12.26 14.59
C ASP A 123 5.93 -12.49 14.91
N GLU A 124 6.83 -11.74 14.29
CA GLU A 124 8.28 -11.97 14.39
C GLU A 124 9.02 -10.86 15.14
N GLY A 125 8.56 -9.60 15.07
CA GLY A 125 9.21 -8.46 15.73
C GLY A 125 9.73 -7.41 14.76
N TYR A 126 10.90 -6.78 15.06
CA TYR A 126 11.45 -5.69 14.26
C TYR A 126 12.64 -6.10 13.40
N PHE A 127 12.65 -5.56 12.20
CA PHE A 127 13.72 -5.72 11.21
C PHE A 127 14.21 -4.37 10.69
N MET A 128 15.41 -4.35 10.15
CA MET A 128 15.95 -3.22 9.43
C MET A 128 16.68 -3.65 8.16
N THR A 129 16.76 -2.74 7.20
CA THR A 129 17.62 -2.83 6.03
C THR A 129 18.13 -1.45 5.64
N SER A 130 19.15 -1.38 4.78
CA SER A 130 19.70 -0.11 4.32
C SER A 130 20.21 -0.19 2.88
N ALA A 131 20.22 0.96 2.19
CA ALA A 131 20.74 1.10 0.83
C ALA A 131 21.38 2.48 0.63
N THR A 132 22.29 2.61 -0.31
CA THR A 132 22.83 3.91 -0.75
C THR A 132 21.92 4.58 -1.78
N ASN A 133 21.10 3.79 -2.48
CA ASN A 133 20.12 4.24 -3.45
C ASN A 133 18.72 3.76 -3.02
N PRO A 134 17.70 4.62 -2.95
CA PRO A 134 16.35 4.22 -2.56
C PRO A 134 15.69 3.24 -3.55
N GLU A 135 16.15 3.17 -4.79
CA GLU A 135 15.75 2.17 -5.79
C GLU A 135 16.40 0.79 -5.52
N GLY A 136 17.35 0.71 -4.60
CA GLY A 136 18.10 -0.49 -4.27
C GLY A 136 19.45 -0.61 -5.00
N PRO A 137 20.14 -1.77 -4.89
CA PRO A 137 19.71 -2.91 -4.06
C PRO A 137 19.79 -2.62 -2.56
N TRP A 138 18.80 -3.11 -1.83
CA TRP A 138 18.78 -3.05 -0.38
C TRP A 138 19.57 -4.21 0.23
N ALA A 139 20.19 -3.97 1.36
CA ALA A 139 20.91 -5.03 2.09
C ALA A 139 19.93 -6.12 2.58
N PRO A 140 20.42 -7.36 2.82
CA PRO A 140 19.61 -8.36 3.50
C PRO A 140 19.06 -7.85 4.82
N LEU A 141 17.88 -8.35 5.21
CA LEU A 141 17.23 -7.96 6.45
C LEU A 141 18.10 -8.30 7.66
N HIS A 142 18.22 -7.34 8.57
CA HIS A 142 18.83 -7.53 9.87
C HIS A 142 17.74 -7.55 10.94
N PRO A 143 17.59 -8.65 11.72
CA PRO A 143 16.65 -8.70 12.82
C PRO A 143 17.16 -7.82 13.99
N LEU A 144 16.30 -6.88 14.43
CA LEU A 144 16.62 -6.00 15.57
C LEU A 144 16.10 -6.56 16.88
N MET A 145 14.88 -7.11 16.84
CA MET A 145 14.17 -7.62 18.00
C MET A 145 13.25 -8.74 17.51
N LEU A 146 13.50 -9.96 17.90
CA LEU A 146 12.69 -11.12 17.54
C LEU A 146 11.70 -11.45 18.66
N GLU A 147 10.68 -10.60 18.81
CA GLU A 147 9.61 -10.77 19.79
C GLU A 147 8.29 -10.32 19.18
N ALA A 148 7.30 -11.21 19.15
CA ALA A 148 5.97 -10.93 18.63
C ALA A 148 5.23 -9.88 19.48
N GLY A 149 4.27 -9.18 18.86
CA GLY A 149 3.42 -8.22 19.57
C GLY A 149 3.93 -6.78 19.56
N TRP A 150 4.95 -6.50 18.77
CA TRP A 150 5.48 -5.15 18.56
C TRP A 150 5.17 -4.62 17.16
N ASP A 151 4.94 -3.29 17.08
CA ASP A 151 4.70 -2.56 15.82
C ASP A 151 4.99 -1.07 15.97
N ASP A 152 4.77 -0.29 14.90
CA ASP A 152 4.87 1.18 14.86
C ASP A 152 6.20 1.72 15.39
N CYS A 153 7.28 1.42 14.68
CA CYS A 153 8.60 1.92 15.04
C CYS A 153 8.95 3.25 14.36
N SER A 154 9.87 3.97 15.01
CA SER A 154 10.57 5.10 14.41
C SER A 154 12.00 5.18 14.94
N VAL A 155 12.86 5.81 14.15
CA VAL A 155 14.28 5.99 14.51
C VAL A 155 14.67 7.45 14.29
N ILE A 156 15.57 7.95 15.11
CA ILE A 156 16.26 9.23 14.90
C ILE A 156 17.75 9.07 15.17
N TRP A 157 18.58 9.67 14.37
CA TRP A 157 19.95 10.02 14.69
C TRP A 157 19.95 11.49 15.12
N ASP A 158 20.45 11.76 16.32
CA ASP A 158 20.55 13.12 16.85
C ASP A 158 21.80 13.83 16.29
N ASP A 159 21.88 15.14 16.51
CA ASP A 159 22.96 15.99 16.00
C ASP A 159 24.36 15.58 16.49
N ASN A 160 24.43 14.88 17.61
CA ASN A 160 25.67 14.34 18.18
C ASN A 160 26.05 12.96 17.64
N GLY A 161 25.23 12.39 16.71
CA GLY A 161 25.43 11.06 16.14
C GLY A 161 24.83 9.91 16.96
N GLU A 162 24.29 10.16 18.16
CA GLU A 162 23.59 9.13 18.93
C GLU A 162 22.27 8.76 18.24
N ALA A 163 21.96 7.47 18.23
CA ALA A 163 20.73 6.94 17.63
C ALA A 163 19.74 6.44 18.68
N TYR A 164 18.46 6.60 18.37
CA TYR A 164 17.36 6.21 19.26
C TYR A 164 16.26 5.51 18.47
N PHE A 165 15.69 4.46 19.07
CA PHE A 165 14.62 3.65 18.52
C PHE A 165 13.39 3.77 19.42
N ILE A 166 12.22 3.97 18.84
CA ILE A 166 10.93 3.93 19.52
C ILE A 166 10.05 2.84 18.90
N GLY A 167 9.33 2.08 19.72
CA GLY A 167 8.42 1.03 19.27
C GLY A 167 7.27 0.81 20.25
N THR A 168 6.14 0.33 19.75
CA THR A 168 4.94 0.04 20.54
C THR A 168 4.76 -1.46 20.72
N HIS A 169 4.68 -1.90 21.99
CA HIS A 169 4.28 -3.25 22.36
C HIS A 169 2.75 -3.30 22.46
N PHE A 170 2.07 -3.53 21.33
CA PHE A 170 0.61 -3.54 21.29
C PHE A 170 0.02 -4.72 22.08
N ALA A 171 0.72 -5.84 22.17
CA ALA A 171 0.30 -7.00 22.96
C ALA A 171 0.36 -6.76 24.48
N ASP A 172 1.14 -5.77 24.95
CA ASP A 172 1.21 -5.36 26.35
C ASP A 172 0.53 -3.99 26.58
N GLY A 173 -0.71 -3.86 26.18
CA GLY A 173 -1.53 -2.66 26.44
C GLY A 173 -1.07 -1.40 25.75
N TYR A 174 -0.49 -1.53 24.56
CA TYR A 174 0.02 -0.41 23.75
C TYR A 174 1.05 0.43 24.51
N LYS A 175 2.00 -0.22 25.18
CA LYS A 175 3.12 0.46 25.80
C LYS A 175 4.16 0.81 24.76
N THR A 176 4.54 2.07 24.71
CA THR A 176 5.57 2.59 23.79
C THR A 176 6.85 2.84 24.56
N TYR A 177 7.92 2.21 24.13
CA TYR A 177 9.24 2.32 24.74
C TYR A 177 10.21 3.03 23.78
N LEU A 178 11.07 3.86 24.37
CA LEU A 178 12.21 4.48 23.71
C LEU A 178 13.48 3.82 24.20
N PHE A 179 14.39 3.52 23.26
CA PHE A 179 15.66 2.84 23.52
C PHE A 179 16.79 3.63 22.87
N LYS A 180 18.01 3.46 23.40
CA LYS A 180 19.21 3.77 22.64
C LYS A 180 19.41 2.72 21.56
N LEU A 181 19.91 3.16 20.42
CA LEU A 181 20.23 2.33 19.26
C LEU A 181 21.73 2.51 18.95
N SER A 182 22.39 1.48 18.45
CA SER A 182 23.76 1.63 17.93
C SER A 182 23.77 2.61 16.75
N GLU A 183 24.90 3.29 16.53
CA GLU A 183 25.05 4.28 15.45
C GLU A 183 24.76 3.68 14.06
N ASP A 184 25.11 2.42 13.85
CA ASP A 184 24.87 1.70 12.60
C ASP A 184 23.42 1.16 12.46
N GLY A 185 22.57 1.39 13.46
CA GLY A 185 21.16 1.04 13.48
C GLY A 185 20.84 -0.44 13.72
N LYS A 186 21.79 -1.25 14.19
CA LYS A 186 21.65 -2.71 14.25
C LYS A 186 21.41 -3.30 15.62
N GLU A 187 21.69 -2.57 16.70
CA GLU A 187 21.58 -3.09 18.05
C GLU A 187 20.78 -2.15 18.96
N ILE A 188 19.72 -2.67 19.56
CA ILE A 188 18.92 -1.97 20.58
C ILE A 188 19.54 -2.23 21.95
N ASP A 189 19.88 -1.15 22.69
CA ASP A 189 20.25 -1.25 24.10
C ASP A 189 19.01 -1.42 24.98
N TRP A 190 18.67 -2.65 25.27
CA TRP A 190 17.55 -3.02 26.12
C TRP A 190 17.62 -2.44 27.53
N GLY A 191 18.82 -2.22 28.06
CA GLY A 191 19.03 -1.62 29.37
C GLY A 191 18.64 -0.16 29.45
N SER A 192 18.53 0.50 28.30
CA SER A 192 18.16 1.91 28.16
C SER A 192 16.65 2.17 28.07
N ALA A 193 15.82 1.14 28.10
CA ALA A 193 14.36 1.23 27.87
C ALA A 193 13.68 2.26 28.78
N VAL A 194 12.96 3.21 28.18
CA VAL A 194 12.12 4.19 28.88
C VAL A 194 10.69 4.10 28.36
N LEU A 195 9.72 3.87 29.25
CA LEU A 195 8.30 3.95 28.89
C LEU A 195 7.91 5.42 28.69
N VAL A 196 7.58 5.79 27.43
CA VAL A 196 7.27 7.17 27.06
C VAL A 196 5.78 7.41 26.77
N ASN A 197 5.04 6.36 26.45
CA ASN A 197 3.60 6.43 26.19
C ASN A 197 2.91 5.12 26.54
N SER A 198 1.62 5.16 26.87
CA SER A 198 0.80 3.98 27.07
C SER A 198 -0.69 4.35 27.00
N GLY A 199 -1.50 3.41 26.61
CA GLY A 199 -2.95 3.56 26.53
C GLY A 199 -3.54 2.81 25.36
N SER A 200 -4.77 2.34 25.49
CA SER A 200 -5.46 1.56 24.46
C SER A 200 -5.49 2.29 23.12
N GLY A 201 -4.95 1.65 22.07
CA GLY A 201 -4.91 2.20 20.71
C GLY A 201 -3.97 3.40 20.52
N ARG A 202 -2.98 3.60 21.42
CA ARG A 202 -1.89 4.57 21.23
C ARG A 202 -0.76 3.90 20.46
N GLU A 203 -0.64 4.25 19.20
CA GLU A 203 0.27 3.62 18.23
C GLU A 203 0.68 4.62 17.15
N ALA A 204 1.27 4.18 16.03
CA ALA A 204 1.68 5.01 14.89
C ALA A 204 2.81 6.00 15.23
N ASN A 205 3.74 5.61 16.10
CA ASN A 205 4.75 6.52 16.64
C ASN A 205 5.71 7.02 15.55
N LYS A 206 5.95 8.35 15.53
CA LYS A 206 7.02 8.99 14.78
C LYS A 206 7.83 9.89 15.72
N LEU A 207 9.11 9.57 15.84
CA LEU A 207 10.06 10.35 16.63
C LEU A 207 10.75 11.35 15.71
N ILE A 208 10.58 12.64 15.98
CA ILE A 208 11.17 13.73 15.21
C ILE A 208 11.81 14.78 16.13
N LYS A 209 12.80 15.51 15.60
CA LYS A 209 13.40 16.67 16.25
C LYS A 209 13.12 17.92 15.41
N VAL A 210 12.60 18.95 16.05
CA VAL A 210 12.41 20.28 15.43
C VAL A 210 12.91 21.33 16.40
N ASN A 211 13.91 22.11 15.98
CA ASN A 211 14.65 23.02 16.85
C ASN A 211 15.20 22.26 18.07
N ASP A 212 14.93 22.76 19.27
CA ASP A 212 15.36 22.15 20.53
C ASP A 212 14.35 21.15 21.13
N TRP A 213 13.31 20.76 20.38
CA TRP A 213 12.28 19.86 20.87
C TRP A 213 12.30 18.52 20.15
N TYR A 214 12.17 17.45 20.93
CA TYR A 214 11.86 16.11 20.45
C TYR A 214 10.35 15.87 20.59
N TYR A 215 9.73 15.35 19.55
CA TYR A 215 8.32 15.04 19.51
C TYR A 215 8.12 13.55 19.26
N ILE A 216 7.19 12.97 20.01
CA ILE A 216 6.60 11.68 19.68
C ILE A 216 5.21 11.98 19.15
N VAL A 217 5.05 11.91 17.82
CA VAL A 217 3.76 12.02 17.15
C VAL A 217 3.15 10.64 17.10
N PHE A 218 1.90 10.48 17.49
CA PHE A 218 1.24 9.20 17.56
C PHE A 218 -0.26 9.31 17.30
N SER A 219 -0.90 8.19 17.02
CA SER A 219 -2.35 8.05 16.88
C SER A 219 -2.95 7.48 18.14
N GLU A 220 -4.11 7.99 18.56
CA GLU A 220 -4.89 7.46 19.68
C GLU A 220 -6.28 7.09 19.20
N HIS A 221 -6.69 5.83 19.37
CA HIS A 221 -8.04 5.39 19.06
C HIS A 221 -8.98 5.57 20.25
N ARG A 222 -10.10 6.29 20.03
CA ARG A 222 -11.17 6.46 21.02
C ARG A 222 -12.45 5.84 20.48
N ASN A 223 -13.05 4.93 21.22
CA ASN A 223 -14.16 4.08 20.78
C ASN A 223 -15.38 4.82 20.22
N ASP A 224 -15.58 6.07 20.57
CA ASP A 224 -16.75 6.88 20.19
C ASP A 224 -16.48 7.89 19.06
N LYS A 225 -15.19 8.12 18.71
CA LYS A 225 -14.81 9.26 17.86
C LYS A 225 -13.73 8.97 16.80
N GLY A 226 -13.25 7.74 16.72
CA GLY A 226 -12.20 7.38 15.76
C GLY A 226 -10.79 7.67 16.26
N ARG A 227 -9.90 8.00 15.34
CA ARG A 227 -8.48 8.23 15.63
C ARG A 227 -8.17 9.72 15.78
N TYR A 228 -7.24 10.01 16.68
CA TYR A 228 -6.73 11.33 16.98
C TYR A 228 -5.24 11.36 16.70
N VAL A 229 -4.76 12.38 16.01
CA VAL A 229 -3.32 12.64 15.90
C VAL A 229 -2.91 13.46 17.12
N MET A 230 -2.01 12.89 17.88
CA MET A 230 -1.50 13.42 19.15
C MET A 230 0.01 13.64 19.06
N ALA A 231 0.56 14.47 19.92
CA ALA A 231 1.99 14.51 20.16
C ALA A 231 2.32 14.73 21.63
N LYS A 232 3.46 14.18 22.03
CA LYS A 232 4.19 14.55 23.24
C LYS A 232 5.49 15.22 22.87
N ARG A 233 6.03 16.07 23.72
CA ARG A 233 7.33 16.72 23.48
C ARG A 233 8.23 16.75 24.72
N SER A 234 9.52 16.85 24.48
CA SER A 234 10.57 16.96 25.51
C SER A 234 11.75 17.73 24.98
N ARG A 235 12.53 18.35 25.86
CA ARG A 235 13.86 18.93 25.54
C ARG A 235 14.98 17.88 25.56
N ASN A 236 14.69 16.69 26.04
CA ASN A 236 15.63 15.57 26.05
C ASN A 236 15.00 14.39 25.29
N VAL A 237 15.77 13.80 24.38
CA VAL A 237 15.27 12.68 23.57
C VAL A 237 14.77 11.51 24.42
N MET A 238 15.41 11.21 25.56
CA MET A 238 14.96 10.17 26.49
C MET A 238 13.86 10.62 27.44
N GLY A 239 13.34 11.84 27.30
CA GLY A 239 12.26 12.36 28.12
C GLY A 239 12.73 13.14 29.37
N PRO A 240 11.80 13.48 30.30
CA PRO A 240 10.40 13.07 30.30
C PRO A 240 9.55 13.76 29.22
N TYR A 241 8.52 13.05 28.72
CA TYR A 241 7.52 13.53 27.76
C TYR A 241 6.21 13.85 28.48
N ASP A 242 6.23 14.89 29.32
CA ASP A 242 5.11 15.24 30.19
C ASP A 242 4.06 16.13 29.52
N GLU A 243 4.45 16.87 28.47
CA GLU A 243 3.54 17.71 27.72
C GLU A 243 2.91 16.93 26.56
N GLU A 244 1.57 16.95 26.47
CA GLU A 244 0.80 16.27 25.43
C GLU A 244 -0.23 17.20 24.80
N LYS A 245 -0.39 17.12 23.47
CA LYS A 245 -1.36 17.94 22.74
C LYS A 245 -1.97 17.15 21.59
N GLN A 246 -3.27 17.37 21.36
CA GLN A 246 -3.96 16.95 20.15
C GLN A 246 -3.61 17.89 19.00
N LEU A 247 -3.17 17.32 17.87
CA LEU A 247 -2.68 18.10 16.72
C LEU A 247 -3.77 18.38 15.68
N ALA A 248 -4.74 17.46 15.56
CA ALA A 248 -5.86 17.62 14.64
C ALA A 248 -7.17 17.08 15.26
N LEU A 249 -8.29 17.64 14.83
CA LEU A 249 -9.62 17.11 15.16
C LEU A 249 -9.79 15.74 14.50
N PRO A 250 -10.47 14.78 15.17
CA PRO A 250 -10.82 13.53 14.53
C PRO A 250 -11.79 13.82 13.38
N GLY A 251 -11.60 13.12 12.28
CA GLY A 251 -12.58 13.06 11.22
C GLY A 251 -13.79 12.22 11.63
N ARG A 252 -14.75 12.12 10.75
CA ARG A 252 -15.85 11.17 10.86
C ARG A 252 -15.62 10.02 9.90
N GLU A 253 -15.98 8.82 10.30
CA GLU A 253 -15.94 7.63 9.44
C GLU A 253 -14.55 7.39 8.81
N ALA A 254 -13.51 7.39 9.64
CA ALA A 254 -12.13 7.12 9.22
C ALA A 254 -11.53 8.13 8.20
N MET A 255 -12.03 9.37 8.19
CA MET A 255 -11.53 10.48 7.38
C MET A 255 -10.57 11.40 8.13
N GLU A 256 -10.17 11.03 9.31
CA GLU A 256 -9.18 11.74 10.11
C GLU A 256 -7.79 11.63 9.48
N PRO A 257 -6.92 12.65 9.65
CA PRO A 257 -5.50 12.44 9.53
C PRO A 257 -5.08 11.36 10.52
N ASN A 258 -4.27 10.40 10.08
CA ASN A 258 -3.83 9.30 10.92
C ASN A 258 -2.29 9.26 10.98
N GLN A 259 -1.70 8.11 10.71
CA GLN A 259 -0.25 7.93 10.66
C GLN A 259 0.37 8.65 9.47
N GLY A 260 1.53 9.27 9.66
CA GLY A 260 2.22 9.97 8.59
C GLY A 260 3.55 10.57 9.03
N GLY A 261 4.31 11.08 8.07
CA GLY A 261 5.55 11.83 8.29
C GLY A 261 5.31 13.34 8.31
N ILE A 262 5.85 14.05 9.31
CA ILE A 262 5.96 15.51 9.32
C ILE A 262 7.28 15.88 8.65
N ILE A 263 7.23 16.73 7.62
CA ILE A 263 8.36 17.03 6.74
C ILE A 263 8.49 18.53 6.56
N GLU A 264 9.70 19.05 6.67
CA GLU A 264 10.03 20.39 6.20
C GLU A 264 10.27 20.37 4.69
N GLY A 265 9.48 21.16 3.96
CA GLY A 265 9.63 21.32 2.53
C GLY A 265 10.85 22.17 2.17
N LYS A 266 11.29 22.11 0.91
CA LYS A 266 12.42 22.92 0.41
C LYS A 266 12.17 24.45 0.43
N ASP A 267 10.93 24.86 0.60
CA ASP A 267 10.49 26.26 0.75
C ASP A 267 10.41 26.72 2.22
N GLY A 268 10.76 25.84 3.17
CA GLY A 268 10.66 26.07 4.62
C GLY A 268 9.24 25.94 5.18
N ASN A 269 8.24 25.64 4.37
CA ASN A 269 6.92 25.25 4.85
C ASN A 269 6.93 23.81 5.34
N TRP A 270 6.01 23.47 6.23
CA TRP A 270 5.91 22.15 6.80
C TRP A 270 4.66 21.43 6.31
N TYR A 271 4.79 20.12 6.11
CA TYR A 271 3.75 19.27 5.57
C TYR A 271 3.63 17.99 6.39
N PHE A 272 2.44 17.40 6.37
CA PHE A 272 2.15 16.07 6.92
C PHE A 272 1.63 15.20 5.78
N PHE A 273 2.46 14.26 5.34
CA PHE A 273 2.08 13.25 4.37
C PHE A 273 1.56 12.05 5.14
N THR A 274 0.27 11.76 5.02
CA THR A 274 -0.46 10.85 5.89
C THR A 274 -1.35 9.93 5.10
N HIS A 275 -1.65 8.76 5.67
CA HIS A 275 -2.82 8.01 5.24
C HIS A 275 -4.03 8.35 6.10
N HIS A 276 -5.22 8.11 5.56
CA HIS A 276 -6.46 8.02 6.29
C HIS A 276 -7.29 6.87 5.73
N GLY A 277 -7.95 6.12 6.61
CA GLY A 277 -8.76 4.99 6.21
C GLY A 277 -10.17 5.40 5.85
N THR A 278 -10.73 4.77 4.84
CA THR A 278 -12.15 4.86 4.51
C THR A 278 -12.96 3.75 5.19
N GLY A 279 -12.29 2.70 5.66
CA GLY A 279 -12.93 1.51 6.21
C GLY A 279 -13.65 0.67 5.17
N ASP A 280 -13.35 0.89 3.88
CA ASP A 280 -13.94 0.19 2.76
C ASP A 280 -12.88 -0.38 1.78
N TRP A 281 -13.31 -0.80 0.63
CA TRP A 281 -12.50 -1.42 -0.40
C TRP A 281 -11.28 -0.60 -0.87
N SER A 282 -11.33 0.73 -0.74
CA SER A 282 -10.21 1.58 -1.17
C SER A 282 -9.03 1.58 -0.21
N GLY A 283 -9.18 0.99 0.96
CA GLY A 283 -8.09 0.87 1.93
C GLY A 283 -7.75 2.19 2.62
N ARG A 284 -6.47 2.38 2.88
CA ARG A 284 -5.89 3.55 3.54
C ARG A 284 -5.20 4.43 2.52
N ILE A 285 -5.84 5.50 2.14
CA ILE A 285 -5.44 6.37 1.03
C ILE A 285 -4.55 7.53 1.49
N ALA A 286 -3.69 8.04 0.61
CA ALA A 286 -2.68 9.03 0.96
C ALA A 286 -3.12 10.48 0.71
N SER A 287 -2.88 11.36 1.68
CA SER A 287 -3.19 12.79 1.62
C SER A 287 -2.04 13.65 2.11
N LEU A 288 -1.98 14.86 1.59
CA LEU A 288 -1.00 15.88 1.98
C LEU A 288 -1.69 17.02 2.72
N LEU A 289 -1.23 17.33 3.92
CA LEU A 289 -1.76 18.39 4.76
C LEU A 289 -0.67 19.41 5.09
N PRO A 290 -0.96 20.71 5.12
CA PRO A 290 -0.02 21.70 5.64
C PRO A 290 0.12 21.54 7.15
N VAL A 291 1.29 21.91 7.70
CA VAL A 291 1.55 21.99 9.13
C VAL A 291 1.91 23.43 9.48
N THR A 292 1.25 23.98 10.49
CA THR A 292 1.54 25.30 11.04
C THR A 292 2.08 25.15 12.46
N TRP A 293 3.24 25.73 12.75
CA TRP A 293 3.82 25.72 14.09
C TRP A 293 3.29 26.88 14.93
N ILE A 294 2.69 26.58 16.09
CA ILE A 294 2.16 27.56 17.03
C ILE A 294 2.65 27.19 18.45
N ASP A 295 3.39 28.07 19.09
CA ASP A 295 3.98 27.85 20.42
C ASP A 295 4.80 26.54 20.49
N ASP A 296 5.60 26.28 19.45
CA ASP A 296 6.37 25.05 19.23
C ASP A 296 5.52 23.78 19.16
N TRP A 297 4.24 23.84 18.78
CA TRP A 297 3.40 22.70 18.50
C TRP A 297 2.96 22.66 17.04
N PRO A 298 3.02 21.49 16.37
CA PRO A 298 2.49 21.36 15.03
C PRO A 298 0.96 21.33 15.05
N VAL A 299 0.33 22.12 14.21
CA VAL A 299 -1.11 22.10 13.92
C VAL A 299 -1.29 21.56 12.52
N ILE A 300 -1.97 20.41 12.36
CA ILE A 300 -2.05 19.68 11.11
C ILE A 300 -3.33 20.00 10.35
N GLY A 301 -3.19 20.48 9.11
CA GLY A 301 -4.30 20.80 8.22
C GLY A 301 -4.80 22.25 8.35
N THR A 302 -6.11 22.43 8.32
CA THR A 302 -6.73 23.76 8.48
C THR A 302 -6.74 24.16 9.95
N LEU A 303 -6.16 25.32 10.26
CA LEU A 303 -6.14 25.86 11.63
C LEU A 303 -7.58 26.20 12.09
N MET A 304 -7.95 25.65 13.23
CA MET A 304 -9.22 25.87 13.90
C MET A 304 -9.03 26.62 15.23
N PRO A 305 -10.10 27.21 15.81
CA PRO A 305 -10.03 27.82 17.14
C PRO A 305 -9.45 26.86 18.19
N GLY A 306 -8.59 27.38 19.08
CA GLY A 306 -7.89 26.57 20.08
C GLY A 306 -6.56 25.98 19.61
N ASN A 307 -6.02 26.45 18.48
CA ASN A 307 -4.75 25.99 17.92
C ASN A 307 -4.73 24.47 17.68
N ILE A 308 -5.79 23.95 17.11
CA ILE A 308 -5.94 22.57 16.68
C ILE A 308 -6.20 22.54 15.17
N GLY A 309 -5.74 21.50 14.49
CA GLY A 309 -5.97 21.32 13.06
C GLY A 309 -7.24 20.55 12.72
N SER A 310 -7.60 20.56 11.45
CA SER A 310 -8.63 19.67 10.87
C SER A 310 -8.25 19.25 9.46
N MET A 311 -8.85 18.16 8.98
CA MET A 311 -8.60 17.68 7.62
C MET A 311 -8.76 18.80 6.59
N LYS A 312 -7.82 18.88 5.65
CA LYS A 312 -7.83 19.84 4.54
C LYS A 312 -7.90 19.09 3.21
N TRP A 313 -8.95 19.33 2.45
CA TRP A 313 -9.25 18.59 1.23
C TRP A 313 -8.59 19.16 -0.04
N SER A 314 -8.11 20.38 -0.01
CA SER A 314 -7.41 21.00 -1.14
C SER A 314 -6.41 22.05 -0.68
N GLY A 315 -5.38 22.31 -1.47
CA GLY A 315 -4.36 23.31 -1.21
C GLY A 315 -3.69 23.80 -2.48
N LYS A 316 -2.81 24.79 -2.35
CA LYS A 316 -1.89 25.15 -3.42
C LYS A 316 -0.82 24.07 -3.52
N LEU A 317 -0.33 23.79 -4.73
CA LEU A 317 0.84 22.93 -4.90
C LEU A 317 1.99 23.48 -4.04
N PRO A 318 2.68 22.62 -3.28
CA PRO A 318 3.86 23.03 -2.52
C PRO A 318 4.90 23.66 -3.43
N TYR A 319 5.11 23.05 -4.60
CA TYR A 319 6.07 23.48 -5.62
C TYR A 319 5.51 23.18 -7.00
N LEU A 320 5.95 23.97 -7.99
CA LEU A 320 5.85 23.55 -9.38
C LEU A 320 7.00 22.59 -9.65
N SER A 321 6.70 21.45 -10.24
CA SER A 321 7.67 20.44 -10.63
C SER A 321 7.51 20.12 -12.11
N ASP A 322 8.62 20.05 -12.82
CA ASP A 322 8.64 19.55 -14.22
C ASP A 322 8.62 18.01 -14.28
N SER A 323 8.48 17.33 -13.13
CA SER A 323 8.45 15.87 -13.11
C SER A 323 7.06 15.37 -13.50
N GLU A 324 7.03 14.46 -14.47
CA GLU A 324 5.82 13.72 -14.87
C GLU A 324 5.61 12.46 -14.01
N PHE A 325 5.88 12.55 -12.69
CA PHE A 325 5.72 11.41 -11.81
C PHE A 325 4.24 11.04 -11.67
N ASN A 326 3.98 9.77 -11.90
CA ASN A 326 2.69 9.14 -11.69
C ASN A 326 2.89 7.75 -11.10
N ILE A 327 1.95 7.29 -10.29
CA ILE A 327 1.95 5.90 -9.84
C ILE A 327 1.74 5.01 -11.08
N GLN A 328 2.68 4.10 -11.29
CA GLN A 328 2.65 3.16 -12.41
C GLN A 328 1.42 2.24 -12.28
N ARG A 329 0.84 1.85 -13.40
CA ARG A 329 -0.38 1.05 -13.46
C ARG A 329 -0.40 0.02 -14.59
N SER A 330 -0.22 0.49 -15.82
CA SER A 330 -0.18 -0.38 -16.99
C SER A 330 1.20 -1.03 -17.15
N ASP A 331 1.25 -2.20 -17.78
CA ASP A 331 2.47 -2.89 -18.10
C ASP A 331 2.25 -3.71 -19.40
N ASP A 332 3.19 -3.61 -20.33
CA ASP A 332 3.24 -4.36 -21.58
C ASP A 332 4.17 -5.58 -21.50
N PHE A 333 4.82 -5.78 -20.36
CA PHE A 333 5.75 -6.85 -20.08
C PHE A 333 6.94 -6.96 -21.04
N ASP A 334 7.30 -5.86 -21.69
CA ASP A 334 8.43 -5.80 -22.63
C ASP A 334 9.80 -5.85 -21.93
N ASN A 335 9.83 -5.65 -20.62
CA ASN A 335 11.03 -5.68 -19.82
C ASN A 335 11.31 -7.07 -19.24
N ASN A 336 12.58 -7.38 -18.98
CA ASN A 336 12.98 -8.64 -18.34
C ASN A 336 12.70 -8.70 -16.83
N LEU A 337 12.23 -7.60 -16.23
CA LEU A 337 11.85 -7.49 -14.82
C LEU A 337 10.45 -6.90 -14.74
N LEU A 338 9.69 -7.35 -13.74
CA LEU A 338 8.40 -6.75 -13.42
C LEU A 338 8.56 -5.28 -13.02
N SER A 339 7.66 -4.44 -13.50
CA SER A 339 7.60 -3.03 -13.10
C SER A 339 7.20 -2.90 -11.62
N ASN A 340 7.61 -1.79 -10.99
CA ASN A 340 7.54 -1.62 -9.53
C ASN A 340 6.13 -1.59 -8.92
N GLN A 341 5.06 -1.47 -9.72
CA GLN A 341 3.68 -1.54 -9.22
C GLN A 341 3.23 -2.97 -8.86
N TRP A 342 3.96 -3.98 -9.32
CA TRP A 342 3.59 -5.37 -9.13
C TRP A 342 4.07 -5.92 -7.79
N GLU A 343 3.17 -6.59 -7.11
CA GLU A 343 3.43 -7.29 -5.87
C GLU A 343 2.71 -8.65 -5.89
N TRP A 344 3.46 -9.72 -5.65
CA TRP A 344 2.90 -11.08 -5.52
C TRP A 344 2.15 -11.22 -4.19
N ASN A 345 1.07 -11.97 -4.19
CA ASN A 345 0.46 -12.43 -2.95
C ASN A 345 1.36 -13.51 -2.32
N TYR A 346 2.08 -13.14 -1.26
CA TYR A 346 3.19 -13.86 -0.65
C TYR A 346 4.46 -13.91 -1.54
N GLN A 347 5.55 -14.48 -1.01
CA GLN A 347 6.76 -14.70 -1.78
C GLN A 347 6.48 -15.66 -2.92
N PRO A 348 6.80 -15.33 -4.17
CA PRO A 348 6.51 -16.18 -5.31
C PRO A 348 7.42 -17.40 -5.40
N ARG A 349 6.99 -18.39 -6.14
CA ARG A 349 7.80 -19.50 -6.64
C ARG A 349 8.45 -19.06 -7.96
N GLU A 350 9.74 -18.70 -7.88
CA GLU A 350 10.48 -17.98 -8.93
C GLU A 350 10.49 -18.73 -10.28
N GLU A 351 10.61 -20.07 -10.29
CA GLU A 351 10.65 -20.87 -11.52
C GLU A 351 9.28 -21.00 -12.20
N MET A 352 8.20 -20.52 -11.55
CA MET A 352 6.84 -20.64 -12.06
C MET A 352 6.32 -19.38 -12.74
N TYR A 353 7.19 -18.41 -13.01
CA TYR A 353 6.89 -17.30 -13.92
C TYR A 353 8.11 -16.93 -14.76
N SER A 354 7.91 -16.20 -15.85
CA SER A 354 8.98 -15.75 -16.72
C SER A 354 8.56 -14.56 -17.58
N LEU A 355 9.48 -13.59 -17.73
CA LEU A 355 9.38 -12.48 -18.69
C LEU A 355 10.29 -12.68 -19.90
N THR A 356 11.00 -13.82 -19.99
CA THR A 356 12.01 -14.08 -21.03
C THR A 356 11.75 -15.34 -21.85
N GLU A 357 10.90 -16.27 -21.38
CA GLU A 357 10.54 -17.47 -22.17
C GLU A 357 9.71 -17.12 -23.42
N ARG A 358 9.00 -16.00 -23.37
CA ARG A 358 8.32 -15.40 -24.52
C ARG A 358 8.50 -13.88 -24.43
N GLU A 359 9.30 -13.32 -25.30
CA GLU A 359 9.60 -11.88 -25.32
C GLU A 359 8.32 -11.05 -25.45
N GLY A 360 8.19 -9.99 -24.63
CA GLY A 360 7.01 -9.11 -24.57
C GLY A 360 5.79 -9.74 -23.91
N TRP A 361 5.96 -10.82 -23.12
CA TRP A 361 4.87 -11.50 -22.45
C TRP A 361 5.27 -11.94 -21.03
N LEU A 362 4.35 -11.79 -20.10
CA LEU A 362 4.45 -12.46 -18.81
C LEU A 362 3.91 -13.88 -18.94
N ARG A 363 4.75 -14.89 -18.73
CA ARG A 363 4.34 -16.28 -18.61
C ARG A 363 4.10 -16.63 -17.15
N LEU A 364 2.92 -17.15 -16.82
CA LEU A 364 2.61 -17.77 -15.55
C LEU A 364 2.42 -19.29 -15.76
N LYS A 365 3.23 -20.09 -15.07
CA LYS A 365 3.14 -21.57 -15.09
C LYS A 365 2.23 -22.02 -13.96
N ALA A 366 1.36 -22.98 -14.25
CA ALA A 366 0.37 -23.44 -13.31
C ALA A 366 0.94 -24.53 -12.38
N PHE A 367 0.68 -24.41 -11.09
CA PHE A 367 0.98 -25.39 -10.06
C PHE A 367 -0.18 -25.50 -9.06
N LEU A 368 -0.11 -26.47 -8.17
CA LEU A 368 -1.19 -26.76 -7.23
C LEU A 368 -1.38 -25.62 -6.23
N PRO A 369 -2.61 -25.15 -6.01
CA PRO A 369 -2.90 -24.23 -4.90
C PRO A 369 -2.83 -25.00 -3.57
N LEU A 370 -2.65 -24.32 -2.46
CA LEU A 370 -2.66 -24.96 -1.13
C LEU A 370 -4.06 -25.43 -0.72
N LYS A 371 -5.08 -24.89 -1.34
CA LYS A 371 -6.48 -25.33 -1.24
C LYS A 371 -7.14 -25.32 -2.62
N ASP A 372 -7.77 -26.41 -2.96
CA ASP A 372 -8.42 -26.59 -4.26
C ASP A 372 -9.47 -25.50 -4.53
N ASN A 373 -9.38 -24.91 -5.72
CA ASN A 373 -10.29 -23.88 -6.21
C ASN A 373 -10.33 -22.57 -5.39
N GLU A 374 -9.40 -22.34 -4.47
CA GLU A 374 -9.35 -21.13 -3.68
C GLU A 374 -8.22 -20.19 -4.13
N LEU A 375 -8.57 -19.07 -4.78
CA LEU A 375 -7.61 -18.08 -5.26
C LEU A 375 -6.74 -17.51 -4.13
N MET A 376 -7.28 -17.34 -2.92
CA MET A 376 -6.54 -16.86 -1.75
C MET A 376 -5.30 -17.70 -1.42
N TYR A 377 -5.31 -18.99 -1.81
CA TYR A 377 -4.28 -19.99 -1.56
C TYR A 377 -3.57 -20.43 -2.85
N ALA A 378 -3.73 -19.68 -3.94
CA ALA A 378 -3.00 -19.89 -5.18
C ALA A 378 -1.72 -19.04 -5.18
N GLY A 379 -0.56 -19.70 -5.18
CA GLY A 379 0.74 -19.04 -5.31
C GLY A 379 0.87 -18.35 -6.67
N ASN A 380 1.81 -17.42 -6.78
CA ASN A 380 2.07 -16.61 -7.97
C ASN A 380 0.82 -15.87 -8.49
N THR A 381 -0.03 -15.37 -7.58
CA THR A 381 -1.05 -14.38 -7.90
C THR A 381 -0.38 -13.00 -7.89
N LEU A 382 -0.24 -12.39 -9.06
CA LEU A 382 0.42 -11.10 -9.27
C LEU A 382 -0.60 -9.98 -9.17
N THR A 383 -0.36 -9.00 -8.28
CA THR A 383 -1.35 -7.96 -7.96
C THR A 383 -0.80 -6.55 -8.01
N GLN A 384 -1.68 -5.58 -8.19
CA GLN A 384 -1.43 -4.17 -7.92
C GLN A 384 -2.65 -3.52 -7.26
N ARG A 385 -2.47 -2.30 -6.72
CA ARG A 385 -3.53 -1.59 -5.98
C ARG A 385 -4.67 -1.16 -6.89
N SER A 386 -5.92 -1.37 -6.43
CA SER A 386 -7.11 -0.80 -7.07
C SER A 386 -7.26 0.67 -6.70
N PHE A 387 -7.49 1.54 -7.67
CA PHE A 387 -7.66 2.97 -7.46
C PHE A 387 -9.12 3.32 -7.21
N ARG A 388 -9.36 4.27 -6.31
CA ARG A 388 -10.68 4.87 -6.08
C ARG A 388 -10.83 6.14 -6.90
N THR A 389 -11.20 5.98 -8.15
CA THR A 389 -11.47 7.06 -9.08
C THR A 389 -12.85 6.95 -9.71
N PHE A 390 -13.27 7.96 -10.45
CA PHE A 390 -14.62 8.00 -11.04
C PHE A 390 -14.85 6.86 -12.04
N ILE A 391 -13.84 6.55 -12.84
CA ILE A 391 -13.84 5.41 -13.77
C ILE A 391 -12.49 4.71 -13.68
N ASN A 392 -12.54 3.40 -13.52
CA ASN A 392 -11.40 2.51 -13.68
C ASN A 392 -11.76 1.45 -14.72
N GLU A 393 -10.85 1.16 -15.61
CA GLU A 393 -10.93 0.08 -16.57
C GLU A 393 -9.61 -0.65 -16.63
N VAL A 394 -9.62 -1.94 -16.39
CA VAL A 394 -8.45 -2.81 -16.57
C VAL A 394 -8.76 -3.86 -17.63
N VAL A 395 -7.88 -3.96 -18.62
CA VAL A 395 -7.94 -4.95 -19.69
C VAL A 395 -6.64 -5.73 -19.71
N ILE A 396 -6.72 -7.06 -19.72
CA ILE A 396 -5.59 -7.96 -20.01
C ILE A 396 -5.87 -8.73 -21.30
N LYS A 397 -4.80 -9.03 -22.04
CA LYS A 397 -4.84 -9.96 -23.18
C LYS A 397 -4.06 -11.21 -22.82
N MET A 398 -4.68 -12.36 -22.97
CA MET A 398 -4.09 -13.66 -22.64
C MET A 398 -4.04 -14.58 -23.86
N ASP A 399 -2.92 -15.31 -23.99
CA ASP A 399 -2.81 -16.50 -24.83
C ASP A 399 -3.05 -17.74 -23.97
N VAL A 400 -4.16 -18.40 -24.23
CA VAL A 400 -4.63 -19.58 -23.47
C VAL A 400 -4.34 -20.90 -24.16
N SER A 401 -3.48 -20.91 -25.19
CA SER A 401 -3.11 -22.11 -25.94
C SER A 401 -2.29 -23.11 -25.10
N GLY A 402 -1.56 -22.62 -24.10
CA GLY A 402 -0.73 -23.40 -23.20
C GLY A 402 -1.45 -24.04 -22.01
N LEU A 403 -2.77 -23.88 -21.90
CA LEU A 403 -3.53 -24.45 -20.77
C LEU A 403 -3.52 -25.97 -20.77
N ALA A 404 -3.55 -26.54 -19.58
CA ALA A 404 -3.72 -27.97 -19.31
C ALA A 404 -5.01 -28.25 -18.53
N ASP A 405 -5.48 -29.49 -18.56
CA ASP A 405 -6.67 -29.88 -17.79
C ASP A 405 -6.46 -29.63 -16.29
N GLY A 406 -7.48 -29.09 -15.64
CA GLY A 406 -7.46 -28.65 -14.24
C GLY A 406 -6.98 -27.22 -14.02
N GLN A 407 -6.43 -26.58 -15.05
CA GLN A 407 -5.88 -25.22 -14.95
C GLN A 407 -6.98 -24.16 -14.99
N LYS A 408 -6.76 -23.10 -14.21
CA LYS A 408 -7.52 -21.86 -14.19
C LYS A 408 -6.57 -20.67 -14.25
N CYS A 409 -6.95 -19.63 -15.00
CA CYS A 409 -6.20 -18.38 -15.10
C CYS A 409 -7.15 -17.23 -15.41
N GLY A 410 -6.76 -15.99 -15.07
CA GLY A 410 -7.60 -14.85 -15.38
C GLY A 410 -7.24 -13.55 -14.66
N LEU A 411 -8.22 -12.64 -14.65
CA LEU A 411 -8.19 -11.33 -14.02
C LEU A 411 -9.07 -11.35 -12.76
N SER A 412 -8.53 -10.92 -11.63
CA SER A 412 -9.23 -10.98 -10.34
C SER A 412 -9.25 -9.64 -9.62
N HIS A 413 -10.28 -9.42 -8.79
CA HIS A 413 -10.23 -8.56 -7.62
C HIS A 413 -9.91 -9.38 -6.38
N PHE A 414 -9.06 -8.84 -5.50
CA PHE A 414 -8.44 -9.60 -4.45
C PHE A 414 -8.21 -8.77 -3.18
N SER A 415 -8.82 -9.19 -2.08
CA SER A 415 -8.66 -8.58 -0.74
C SER A 415 -8.86 -9.63 0.36
N GLY A 416 -9.70 -9.40 1.35
CA GLY A 416 -10.21 -10.40 2.30
C GLY A 416 -11.24 -11.35 1.68
N SER A 417 -11.73 -11.01 0.51
CA SER A 417 -12.56 -11.80 -0.38
C SER A 417 -12.05 -11.62 -1.80
N TYR A 418 -12.59 -12.39 -2.74
CA TYR A 418 -12.14 -12.30 -4.13
C TYR A 418 -13.25 -12.58 -5.14
N SER A 419 -13.05 -12.07 -6.34
CA SER A 419 -13.79 -12.49 -7.53
C SER A 419 -12.84 -12.54 -8.71
N TYR A 420 -13.21 -13.29 -9.74
CA TYR A 420 -12.46 -13.28 -10.99
C TYR A 420 -13.34 -13.59 -12.21
N LEU A 421 -12.87 -13.11 -13.34
CA LEU A 421 -13.24 -13.63 -14.64
C LEU A 421 -12.01 -14.31 -15.25
N GLY A 422 -12.16 -15.53 -15.76
CA GLY A 422 -11.04 -16.29 -16.27
C GLY A 422 -11.43 -17.38 -17.26
N VAL A 423 -10.43 -18.18 -17.58
CA VAL A 423 -10.55 -19.39 -18.41
C VAL A 423 -10.13 -20.59 -17.59
N LYS A 424 -10.95 -21.65 -17.62
CA LYS A 424 -10.55 -22.96 -17.13
C LYS A 424 -10.44 -23.97 -18.27
N GLN A 425 -9.61 -24.98 -18.09
CA GLN A 425 -9.55 -26.11 -19.02
C GLN A 425 -9.98 -27.41 -18.32
N VAL A 426 -10.92 -28.10 -18.94
CA VAL A 426 -11.46 -29.39 -18.46
C VAL A 426 -11.70 -30.32 -19.66
N ALA A 427 -11.19 -31.54 -19.60
CA ALA A 427 -11.32 -32.56 -20.65
C ALA A 427 -10.96 -32.02 -22.06
N GLY A 428 -9.85 -31.29 -22.15
CA GLY A 428 -9.36 -30.68 -23.38
C GLY A 428 -10.16 -29.48 -23.90
N LYS A 429 -11.21 -29.04 -23.20
CA LYS A 429 -12.03 -27.87 -23.57
C LYS A 429 -11.73 -26.68 -22.64
N ARG A 430 -11.58 -25.51 -23.24
CA ARG A 430 -11.49 -24.24 -22.52
C ARG A 430 -12.89 -23.64 -22.37
N LEU A 431 -13.18 -23.11 -21.19
CA LEU A 431 -14.46 -22.51 -20.83
C LEU A 431 -14.22 -21.19 -20.14
N ILE A 432 -15.05 -20.19 -20.42
CA ILE A 432 -15.10 -18.97 -19.61
C ILE A 432 -15.66 -19.34 -18.24
N GLU A 433 -15.08 -18.80 -17.19
CA GLU A 433 -15.55 -18.99 -15.81
C GLU A 433 -15.51 -17.69 -15.05
N TYR A 434 -16.61 -17.37 -14.37
CA TYR A 434 -16.67 -16.34 -13.35
C TYR A 434 -16.73 -16.99 -11.97
N CYS A 435 -16.04 -16.37 -11.00
CA CYS A 435 -16.08 -16.80 -9.61
C CYS A 435 -16.32 -15.61 -8.69
N ASN A 436 -17.11 -15.81 -7.65
CA ASN A 436 -17.29 -14.90 -6.53
C ASN A 436 -17.19 -15.69 -5.23
N ASN A 437 -16.06 -15.58 -4.52
CA ASN A 437 -15.80 -16.28 -3.25
C ASN A 437 -16.14 -17.79 -3.28
N GLY A 438 -15.73 -18.48 -4.35
CA GLY A 438 -15.96 -19.93 -4.52
C GLY A 438 -17.31 -20.29 -5.13
N GLU A 439 -18.19 -19.34 -5.43
CA GLU A 439 -19.39 -19.54 -6.23
C GLU A 439 -19.05 -19.34 -7.72
N PHE A 440 -19.28 -20.38 -8.53
CA PHE A 440 -18.87 -20.42 -9.93
C PHE A 440 -20.03 -20.27 -10.89
N ILE A 441 -19.82 -19.51 -11.97
CA ILE A 441 -20.69 -19.47 -13.15
C ILE A 441 -19.84 -19.89 -14.34
N GLU A 442 -20.28 -20.97 -15.02
CA GLU A 442 -19.63 -21.49 -16.21
C GLU A 442 -20.25 -20.87 -17.46
N GLY A 443 -19.42 -20.41 -18.36
CA GLY A 443 -19.79 -19.82 -19.64
C GLY A 443 -19.57 -20.76 -20.80
N ASP A 444 -19.56 -20.19 -22.00
CA ASP A 444 -19.42 -20.92 -23.25
C ASP A 444 -18.02 -21.52 -23.44
N VAL A 445 -17.92 -22.51 -24.32
CA VAL A 445 -16.66 -23.08 -24.78
C VAL A 445 -15.90 -21.99 -25.56
N LEU A 446 -14.66 -21.76 -25.17
CA LEU A 446 -13.74 -20.82 -25.81
C LEU A 446 -12.88 -21.56 -26.84
N GLU A 447 -13.19 -21.39 -28.12
CA GLU A 447 -12.41 -21.95 -29.22
C GLU A 447 -11.18 -21.08 -29.57
N ALA A 448 -11.25 -19.79 -29.26
CA ALA A 448 -10.19 -18.83 -29.55
C ALA A 448 -8.92 -19.12 -28.73
N THR A 449 -7.76 -18.83 -29.31
CA THR A 449 -6.45 -18.92 -28.65
C THR A 449 -6.17 -17.70 -27.77
N TYR A 450 -6.65 -16.54 -28.20
CA TYR A 450 -6.53 -15.29 -27.46
C TYR A 450 -7.87 -14.92 -26.85
N VAL A 451 -7.80 -14.35 -25.63
CA VAL A 451 -8.95 -13.79 -24.93
C VAL A 451 -8.55 -12.50 -24.21
N TRP A 452 -9.43 -11.52 -24.28
CA TRP A 452 -9.30 -10.29 -23.50
C TRP A 452 -10.28 -10.35 -22.33
N LEU A 453 -9.79 -10.08 -21.13
CA LEU A 453 -10.61 -9.97 -19.93
C LEU A 453 -10.58 -8.52 -19.47
N LYS A 454 -11.73 -8.03 -19.08
CA LYS A 454 -11.91 -6.65 -18.64
C LYS A 454 -12.65 -6.60 -17.31
N SER A 455 -12.20 -5.70 -16.42
CA SER A 455 -12.90 -5.28 -15.21
C SER A 455 -13.08 -3.77 -15.23
N GLU A 456 -14.28 -3.29 -14.89
CA GLU A 456 -14.61 -1.87 -14.78
C GLU A 456 -15.24 -1.60 -13.42
N TRP A 457 -14.80 -0.54 -12.72
CA TRP A 457 -15.41 -0.11 -11.46
C TRP A 457 -15.32 1.40 -11.28
N GLY A 458 -16.17 1.93 -10.39
CA GLY A 458 -16.21 3.35 -10.05
C GLY A 458 -16.06 3.61 -8.55
N LEU A 459 -16.48 4.80 -8.12
CA LEU A 459 -16.39 5.25 -6.72
C LEU A 459 -17.18 4.37 -5.74
N ASP A 460 -18.18 3.65 -6.22
CA ASP A 460 -19.00 2.74 -5.41
C ASP A 460 -18.31 1.37 -5.16
N GLY A 461 -17.18 1.12 -5.84
CA GLY A 461 -16.43 -0.12 -5.73
C GLY A 461 -17.17 -1.35 -6.28
N LYS A 462 -18.13 -1.16 -7.19
CA LYS A 462 -18.75 -2.28 -7.89
C LYS A 462 -18.00 -2.58 -9.17
N SER A 463 -17.40 -3.76 -9.25
CA SER A 463 -16.74 -4.27 -10.44
C SER A 463 -17.69 -5.03 -11.34
N TYR A 464 -17.59 -4.78 -12.64
CA TYR A 464 -18.28 -5.46 -13.72
C TYR A 464 -17.26 -6.10 -14.64
N TYR A 465 -17.44 -7.39 -14.91
CA TYR A 465 -16.54 -8.13 -15.78
C TYR A 465 -17.13 -8.32 -17.18
N SER A 466 -16.24 -8.34 -18.16
CA SER A 466 -16.55 -8.70 -19.53
C SER A 466 -15.34 -9.36 -20.22
N TYR A 467 -15.59 -10.15 -21.26
CA TYR A 467 -14.54 -10.76 -22.07
C TYR A 467 -14.76 -10.50 -23.55
N SER A 468 -13.71 -10.62 -24.33
CA SER A 468 -13.74 -10.52 -25.78
C SER A 468 -12.81 -11.57 -26.41
N ILE A 469 -13.12 -11.99 -27.64
CA ILE A 469 -12.30 -12.89 -28.45
C ILE A 469 -11.65 -12.18 -29.64
N ASP A 470 -12.00 -10.92 -29.86
CA ASP A 470 -11.46 -10.07 -30.94
C ASP A 470 -10.75 -8.81 -30.43
N GLY A 471 -10.85 -8.53 -29.12
CA GLY A 471 -10.31 -7.33 -28.48
C GLY A 471 -11.14 -6.06 -28.65
N GLU A 472 -12.24 -6.12 -29.38
CA GLU A 472 -13.10 -4.97 -29.71
C GLU A 472 -14.50 -5.11 -29.08
N SER A 473 -15.12 -6.28 -29.24
CA SER A 473 -16.49 -6.57 -28.81
C SER A 473 -16.50 -7.30 -27.47
N PHE A 474 -16.82 -6.59 -26.39
CA PHE A 474 -16.84 -7.16 -25.05
C PHE A 474 -18.23 -7.65 -24.64
N ILE A 475 -18.31 -8.88 -24.16
CA ILE A 475 -19.52 -9.56 -23.66
C ILE A 475 -19.45 -9.53 -22.13
N SER A 476 -20.43 -8.89 -21.48
CA SER A 476 -20.56 -8.89 -20.03
C SER A 476 -20.80 -10.31 -19.50
N PHE A 477 -20.09 -10.71 -18.44
CA PHE A 477 -20.22 -12.04 -17.87
C PHE A 477 -20.02 -12.04 -16.34
N GLY A 478 -20.85 -12.83 -15.65
CA GLY A 478 -20.89 -12.89 -14.20
C GLY A 478 -21.77 -11.81 -13.57
N ASN A 479 -21.85 -11.83 -12.25
CA ASN A 479 -22.59 -10.85 -11.46
C ASN A 479 -21.66 -9.68 -11.06
N PRO A 480 -22.19 -8.48 -10.80
CA PRO A 480 -21.40 -7.40 -10.21
C PRO A 480 -20.78 -7.84 -8.90
N TYR A 481 -19.49 -7.57 -8.72
CA TYR A 481 -18.76 -7.85 -7.49
C TYR A 481 -18.54 -6.57 -6.69
N GLN A 482 -18.86 -6.59 -5.40
CA GLN A 482 -18.52 -5.49 -4.50
C GLN A 482 -17.10 -5.68 -3.99
N LEU A 483 -16.19 -4.79 -4.41
CA LEU A 483 -14.82 -4.73 -3.88
C LEU A 483 -14.87 -4.62 -2.35
N ALA A 484 -13.93 -5.25 -1.65
CA ALA A 484 -14.01 -5.42 -0.21
C ALA A 484 -12.77 -4.90 0.53
N TRP A 485 -12.98 -4.56 1.79
CA TRP A 485 -11.92 -4.31 2.76
C TRP A 485 -11.16 -5.59 3.08
N GLY A 486 -9.84 -5.53 3.10
CA GLY A 486 -8.95 -6.67 3.27
C GLY A 486 -8.15 -6.68 4.57
N ASN A 487 -8.75 -6.33 5.71
CA ASN A 487 -8.07 -6.21 6.98
C ASN A 487 -6.86 -5.26 6.90
N TYR A 488 -7.08 -3.99 7.24
CA TYR A 488 -6.12 -2.88 7.20
C TYR A 488 -5.70 -2.41 5.80
N ARG A 489 -6.15 -3.03 4.73
CA ARG A 489 -5.79 -2.70 3.34
C ARG A 489 -6.98 -2.74 2.39
N GLY A 490 -6.79 -2.12 1.22
CA GLY A 490 -7.78 -2.08 0.15
C GLY A 490 -7.73 -3.29 -0.77
N ASP A 491 -8.66 -3.26 -1.73
CA ASP A 491 -8.75 -4.22 -2.82
C ASP A 491 -7.56 -4.08 -3.78
N ARG A 492 -7.23 -5.19 -4.45
CA ARG A 492 -6.22 -5.26 -5.50
C ARG A 492 -6.77 -5.89 -6.75
N ILE A 493 -6.34 -5.39 -7.90
CA ILE A 493 -6.52 -6.05 -9.19
C ILE A 493 -5.36 -7.01 -9.41
N GLY A 494 -5.64 -8.25 -9.85
CA GLY A 494 -4.62 -9.28 -9.97
C GLY A 494 -4.76 -10.18 -11.18
N ILE A 495 -3.65 -10.80 -11.56
CA ILE A 495 -3.54 -11.84 -12.57
C ILE A 495 -3.15 -13.13 -11.86
N PHE A 496 -3.81 -14.23 -12.18
CA PHE A 496 -3.56 -15.50 -11.53
C PHE A 496 -3.49 -16.68 -12.51
N CYS A 497 -2.81 -17.74 -12.09
CA CYS A 497 -2.74 -19.00 -12.81
C CYS A 497 -2.45 -20.14 -11.83
N PHE A 498 -3.32 -21.13 -11.74
CA PHE A 498 -3.08 -22.34 -10.95
C PHE A 498 -3.72 -23.57 -11.60
N ASN A 499 -3.34 -24.79 -11.17
CA ASN A 499 -3.92 -26.04 -11.64
C ASN A 499 -4.30 -26.90 -10.43
N ASN A 500 -5.55 -27.38 -10.38
CA ASN A 500 -6.06 -28.19 -9.27
C ASN A 500 -5.70 -29.68 -9.35
N ILE A 501 -5.06 -30.13 -10.43
CA ILE A 501 -4.79 -31.57 -10.69
C ILE A 501 -3.30 -31.87 -10.61
N GLU A 502 -2.47 -31.06 -11.29
CA GLU A 502 -1.03 -31.29 -11.42
C GLU A 502 -0.28 -30.01 -11.76
N GLU A 503 1.04 -29.99 -11.55
CA GLU A 503 1.92 -28.88 -11.98
C GLU A 503 2.13 -28.94 -13.50
N ARG A 504 1.17 -28.42 -14.25
CA ARG A 504 1.19 -28.44 -15.71
C ARG A 504 0.40 -27.31 -16.32
N GLY A 505 0.87 -26.86 -17.48
CA GLY A 505 0.27 -25.81 -18.27
C GLY A 505 0.76 -24.42 -17.87
N TYR A 506 0.47 -23.45 -18.72
CA TYR A 506 0.82 -22.05 -18.53
C TYR A 506 -0.18 -21.14 -19.23
N VAL A 507 -0.15 -19.87 -18.89
CA VAL A 507 -0.81 -18.80 -19.62
C VAL A 507 0.21 -17.71 -19.89
N ASP A 508 0.14 -17.09 -21.06
CA ASP A 508 0.94 -15.92 -21.41
C ASP A 508 0.04 -14.67 -21.42
N ILE A 509 0.49 -13.61 -20.78
CA ILE A 509 -0.19 -12.32 -20.70
C ILE A 509 0.62 -11.30 -21.50
N ASP A 510 0.01 -10.72 -22.55
CA ASP A 510 0.62 -9.74 -23.45
C ASP A 510 0.79 -8.38 -22.76
N TYR A 511 -0.27 -7.92 -22.11
CA TYR A 511 -0.28 -6.67 -21.36
C TYR A 511 -1.37 -6.65 -20.30
N LEU A 512 -1.20 -5.76 -19.32
CA LEU A 512 -2.28 -5.21 -18.52
C LEU A 512 -2.38 -3.70 -18.78
N ASN A 513 -3.48 -3.28 -19.36
CA ASN A 513 -3.78 -1.87 -19.57
C ASN A 513 -4.75 -1.38 -18.51
N TYR A 514 -4.31 -0.45 -17.66
CA TYR A 514 -5.08 0.13 -16.57
C TYR A 514 -5.35 1.61 -16.86
N ARG A 515 -6.55 1.91 -17.28
CA ARG A 515 -7.03 3.27 -17.55
C ARG A 515 -7.91 3.75 -16.40
N LEU A 516 -7.74 4.99 -16.01
CA LEU A 516 -8.57 5.68 -15.04
C LEU A 516 -8.85 7.12 -15.49
N GLU A 517 -9.96 7.69 -15.00
CA GLU A 517 -10.24 9.11 -15.15
C GLU A 517 -9.95 9.86 -13.85
N LYS A 518 -9.27 11.04 -14.02
CA LYS A 518 -9.05 12.01 -12.95
C LYS A 518 -10.30 12.85 -12.72
#